data_aa5d77a1ba52d394020873152bb54d21
#
_entry.id   aa5d77a1ba52d394020873152bb54d21
#
_cell.length_a   1.000
_cell.length_b   1.000
_cell.length_c   1.000
_cell.angle_alpha   90.00
_cell.angle_beta   90.00
_cell.angle_gamma   90.00
#
_symmetry.space_group_name_H-M   'P 1'
#
loop_
_entity.id
_entity.type
_entity.pdbx_description
1 polymer ?
#
loop_
_entity_poly.entity_id
_entity_poly.type
_entity_poly.pdbx_seq_one_letter_code
_entity_poly.pdbx_strand_id
1 'polypeptide(L)'
;CMTKGVAGNTPWMLQDGVKFICNVPGYDRHFTICEHFGIEMINVEMTENGPDVEKIRELVKDPKVKGMFCVPKYSNPDDITYSDDTVRALAALQPAAKDFRVIWDNAYVVHDLNDTPDQLLNIFDVCKEYGTEDNFVEFTSTSKISFPGAGVSVLAASDNNMREIMKRLAMQTISYDKLNQLRHVKYFKNLDCIRAHMKKHAAIIAPKFQIVLDALDRELKEDGLAQWTRPNGGYFISLNTTGCSAKRVGELCKELGVTLTSVGATYPYGKDPADRNIRIAPTYPSVEELQKAAEVLCLCVKLATLEKLL
;
A
#
# COMPACT_ATOMS: atom_id res chain seq x y z
N CYS A 1 -11.96 -1.97 -16.40
CA CYS A 1 -12.85 -0.83 -16.08
C CYS A 1 -12.64 0.32 -17.05
N MET A 2 -11.41 0.86 -17.19
CA MET A 2 -11.13 2.06 -18.00
C MET A 2 -11.58 1.95 -19.46
N THR A 3 -11.21 0.87 -20.16
CA THR A 3 -11.36 0.76 -21.62
C THR A 3 -12.59 -0.01 -22.09
N LYS A 4 -13.15 -0.86 -21.25
CA LYS A 4 -14.26 -1.77 -21.64
C LYS A 4 -15.46 -1.69 -20.71
N GLY A 5 -15.43 -0.82 -19.72
CA GLY A 5 -16.47 -0.71 -18.69
C GLY A 5 -16.50 -1.89 -17.71
N VAL A 6 -17.46 -1.88 -16.84
CA VAL A 6 -17.72 -2.89 -15.80
C VAL A 6 -19.19 -3.21 -15.78
N ALA A 7 -19.57 -4.47 -15.72
CA ALA A 7 -20.96 -4.91 -15.61
C ALA A 7 -21.91 -4.28 -16.67
N GLY A 8 -21.42 -4.12 -17.90
CA GLY A 8 -22.17 -3.53 -19.00
C GLY A 8 -22.27 -1.99 -18.99
N ASN A 9 -21.64 -1.32 -18.01
CA ASN A 9 -21.61 0.14 -17.98
C ASN A 9 -20.60 0.73 -18.96
N THR A 10 -20.76 2.01 -19.28
CA THR A 10 -19.84 2.77 -20.13
C THR A 10 -18.42 2.71 -19.57
N PRO A 11 -17.37 2.52 -20.39
CA PRO A 11 -15.98 2.61 -19.95
C PRO A 11 -15.69 3.91 -19.20
N TRP A 12 -14.93 3.84 -18.13
CA TRP A 12 -14.62 5.03 -17.31
C TRP A 12 -13.95 6.14 -18.12
N MET A 13 -13.08 5.78 -19.09
CA MET A 13 -12.45 6.75 -19.96
C MET A 13 -13.41 7.55 -20.87
N LEU A 14 -14.65 7.11 -21.00
CA LEU A 14 -15.72 7.78 -21.77
C LEU A 14 -16.74 8.48 -20.85
N GLN A 15 -16.49 8.52 -19.55
CA GLN A 15 -17.32 9.21 -18.56
C GLN A 15 -16.61 10.49 -18.10
N ASP A 16 -17.37 11.55 -17.91
CA ASP A 16 -16.84 12.82 -17.44
C ASP A 16 -16.68 12.86 -15.91
N GLY A 17 -15.52 13.36 -15.45
CA GLY A 17 -15.27 13.65 -14.04
C GLY A 17 -15.22 12.39 -13.17
N VAL A 18 -14.61 11.32 -13.67
CA VAL A 18 -14.35 10.10 -12.89
C VAL A 18 -13.44 10.41 -11.72
N LYS A 19 -13.83 9.95 -10.52
CA LYS A 19 -13.11 10.14 -9.27
C LYS A 19 -12.75 8.81 -8.63
N PHE A 20 -11.61 8.80 -7.94
CA PHE A 20 -11.14 7.67 -7.15
C PHE A 20 -10.77 8.11 -5.74
N ILE A 21 -11.15 7.29 -4.76
CA ILE A 21 -10.72 7.46 -3.38
C ILE A 21 -9.30 6.91 -3.25
N CYS A 22 -8.41 7.73 -2.72
CA CYS A 22 -7.01 7.43 -2.48
C CYS A 22 -6.73 7.55 -0.99
N ASN A 23 -6.44 6.40 -0.36
CA ASN A 23 -6.04 6.38 1.05
C ASN A 23 -4.64 6.99 1.17
N VAL A 24 -4.46 7.94 2.10
CA VAL A 24 -3.21 8.69 2.28
C VAL A 24 -2.78 8.72 3.75
N PRO A 25 -1.46 8.60 3.98
CA PRO A 25 -0.42 8.30 3.00
C PRO A 25 -0.64 6.92 2.37
N GLY A 26 -0.20 6.71 1.12
CA GLY A 26 -0.51 5.50 0.37
C GLY A 26 0.55 5.10 -0.66
N TYR A 27 0.23 4.08 -1.46
CA TYR A 27 1.14 3.55 -2.47
C TYR A 27 1.13 4.40 -3.74
N ASP A 28 2.26 5.04 -4.03
CA ASP A 28 2.47 5.95 -5.15
C ASP A 28 2.06 5.39 -6.53
N ARG A 29 2.20 4.06 -6.75
CA ARG A 29 1.78 3.45 -8.01
C ARG A 29 0.26 3.57 -8.25
N HIS A 30 -0.56 3.48 -7.21
CA HIS A 30 -2.00 3.67 -7.32
C HIS A 30 -2.33 5.09 -7.80
N PHE A 31 -1.61 6.09 -7.28
CA PHE A 31 -1.81 7.49 -7.67
C PHE A 31 -1.35 7.75 -9.11
N THR A 32 -0.18 7.24 -9.49
CA THR A 32 0.31 7.42 -10.87
C THR A 32 -0.57 6.72 -11.91
N ILE A 33 -1.26 5.63 -11.56
CA ILE A 33 -2.26 5.02 -12.43
C ILE A 33 -3.46 5.96 -12.61
N CYS A 34 -3.97 6.56 -11.53
CA CYS A 34 -5.07 7.53 -11.61
C CYS A 34 -4.68 8.75 -12.46
N GLU A 35 -3.48 9.31 -12.23
CA GLU A 35 -2.96 10.43 -13.02
C GLU A 35 -2.87 10.08 -14.51
N HIS A 36 -2.31 8.91 -14.85
CA HIS A 36 -2.16 8.48 -16.23
C HIS A 36 -3.50 8.41 -16.97
N PHE A 37 -4.57 8.03 -16.28
CA PHE A 37 -5.91 7.94 -16.85
C PHE A 37 -6.78 9.19 -16.66
N GLY A 38 -6.24 10.26 -16.13
CA GLY A 38 -6.98 11.50 -15.88
C GLY A 38 -8.10 11.36 -14.83
N ILE A 39 -7.97 10.41 -13.91
CA ILE A 39 -8.92 10.20 -12.82
C ILE A 39 -8.62 11.20 -11.70
N GLU A 40 -9.64 11.96 -11.28
CA GLU A 40 -9.54 12.85 -10.13
C GLU A 40 -9.37 12.04 -8.84
N MET A 41 -8.38 12.38 -8.04
CA MET A 41 -8.07 11.69 -6.79
C MET A 41 -8.58 12.45 -5.58
N ILE A 42 -9.29 11.75 -4.70
CA ILE A 42 -9.83 12.29 -3.44
C ILE A 42 -9.08 11.66 -2.28
N ASN A 43 -8.39 12.48 -1.50
CA ASN A 43 -7.66 12.01 -0.32
C ASN A 43 -8.61 11.60 0.80
N VAL A 44 -8.39 10.40 1.33
CA VAL A 44 -8.98 9.90 2.56
C VAL A 44 -7.86 9.48 3.50
N GLU A 45 -7.82 10.08 4.68
CA GLU A 45 -6.77 9.83 5.67
C GLU A 45 -6.85 8.40 6.22
N MET A 46 -5.69 7.82 6.45
CA MET A 46 -5.56 6.57 7.20
C MET A 46 -5.69 6.86 8.71
N THR A 47 -6.37 5.96 9.40
CA THR A 47 -6.44 5.89 10.87
C THR A 47 -5.67 4.66 11.34
N GLU A 48 -5.52 4.47 12.64
CA GLU A 48 -4.89 3.26 13.22
C GLU A 48 -5.60 1.94 12.87
N ASN A 49 -6.86 2.02 12.42
CA ASN A 49 -7.71 0.86 12.10
C ASN A 49 -7.93 0.65 10.59
N GLY A 50 -7.36 1.49 9.75
CA GLY A 50 -7.58 1.54 8.31
C GLY A 50 -8.03 2.92 7.83
N PRO A 51 -8.59 3.08 6.63
CA PRO A 51 -9.03 4.38 6.12
C PRO A 51 -10.25 4.91 6.89
N ASP A 52 -10.44 6.24 6.89
CA ASP A 52 -11.63 6.88 7.43
C ASP A 52 -12.89 6.43 6.67
N VAL A 53 -13.59 5.42 7.21
CA VAL A 53 -14.75 4.79 6.58
C VAL A 53 -15.96 5.73 6.54
N GLU A 54 -16.12 6.61 7.52
CA GLU A 54 -17.24 7.56 7.51
C GLU A 54 -17.12 8.54 6.34
N LYS A 55 -15.92 9.04 6.11
CA LYS A 55 -15.65 9.87 4.92
C LYS A 55 -15.87 9.10 3.63
N ILE A 56 -15.46 7.84 3.56
CA ILE A 56 -15.71 6.98 2.39
C ILE A 56 -17.20 6.81 2.14
N ARG A 57 -18.02 6.56 3.17
CA ARG A 57 -19.49 6.44 3.06
C ARG A 57 -20.14 7.67 2.43
N GLU A 58 -19.67 8.86 2.77
CA GLU A 58 -20.17 10.08 2.16
C GLU A 58 -19.73 10.22 0.69
N LEU A 59 -18.47 9.91 0.42
CA LEU A 59 -17.91 10.04 -0.94
C LEU A 59 -18.57 9.10 -1.96
N VAL A 60 -18.87 7.86 -1.57
CA VAL A 60 -19.47 6.88 -2.48
C VAL A 60 -20.93 7.19 -2.86
N LYS A 61 -21.55 8.21 -2.25
CA LYS A 61 -22.87 8.74 -2.66
C LYS A 61 -22.78 9.55 -3.97
N ASP A 62 -21.59 10.05 -4.33
CA ASP A 62 -21.34 10.69 -5.63
C ASP A 62 -21.20 9.60 -6.72
N PRO A 63 -22.08 9.54 -7.73
CA PRO A 63 -21.99 8.53 -8.80
C PRO A 63 -20.76 8.68 -9.69
N LYS A 64 -20.00 9.76 -9.56
CA LYS A 64 -18.71 9.94 -10.23
C LYS A 64 -17.56 9.23 -9.51
N VAL A 65 -17.72 8.87 -8.25
CA VAL A 65 -16.74 8.07 -7.50
C VAL A 65 -16.85 6.62 -7.95
N LYS A 66 -15.86 6.16 -8.72
CA LYS A 66 -15.88 4.86 -9.39
C LYS A 66 -15.07 3.79 -8.69
N GLY A 67 -14.30 4.15 -7.71
CA GLY A 67 -13.55 3.15 -6.97
C GLY A 67 -12.58 3.72 -5.94
N MET A 68 -11.87 2.77 -5.32
CA MET A 68 -10.80 3.05 -4.38
C MET A 68 -9.74 1.96 -4.44
N PHE A 69 -8.51 2.32 -4.05
CA PHE A 69 -7.43 1.37 -3.80
C PHE A 69 -7.30 1.11 -2.30
N CYS A 70 -7.12 -0.16 -1.92
CA CYS A 70 -6.84 -0.57 -0.55
C CYS A 70 -5.58 -1.45 -0.52
N VAL A 71 -4.69 -1.20 0.45
CA VAL A 71 -3.62 -2.12 0.85
C VAL A 71 -3.95 -2.56 2.27
N PRO A 72 -4.73 -3.65 2.45
CA PRO A 72 -5.45 -3.90 3.70
C PRO A 72 -4.61 -4.51 4.82
N LYS A 73 -3.47 -5.10 4.50
CA LYS A 73 -2.54 -5.66 5.48
C LYS A 73 -1.16 -5.04 5.29
N TYR A 74 -0.58 -4.58 6.40
CA TYR A 74 0.73 -3.92 6.41
C TYR A 74 0.82 -2.81 5.36
N SER A 75 -0.12 -1.86 5.41
CA SER A 75 -0.31 -0.83 4.39
C SER A 75 0.97 -0.06 4.10
N ASN A 76 1.15 0.32 2.86
CA ASN A 76 2.30 1.11 2.40
C ASN A 76 1.94 2.60 2.39
N PRO A 77 2.60 3.47 3.23
CA PRO A 77 3.78 3.17 4.07
C PRO A 77 3.50 2.87 5.54
N ASP A 78 2.27 2.98 6.05
CA ASP A 78 1.95 3.12 7.48
C ASP A 78 1.96 1.81 8.26
N ASP A 79 2.08 0.66 7.59
CA ASP A 79 2.03 -0.68 8.19
C ASP A 79 0.71 -1.02 8.90
N ILE A 80 -0.36 -0.32 8.56
CA ILE A 80 -1.67 -0.55 9.17
C ILE A 80 -2.31 -1.79 8.55
N THR A 81 -2.77 -2.70 9.39
CA THR A 81 -3.69 -3.78 9.01
C THR A 81 -5.10 -3.35 9.36
N TYR A 82 -6.03 -3.44 8.40
CA TYR A 82 -7.41 -3.01 8.60
C TYR A 82 -8.07 -3.87 9.68
N SER A 83 -8.72 -3.21 10.63
CA SER A 83 -9.50 -3.88 11.66
C SER A 83 -10.71 -4.62 11.08
N ASP A 84 -11.22 -5.60 11.82
CA ASP A 84 -12.41 -6.34 11.44
C ASP A 84 -13.61 -5.41 11.18
N ASP A 85 -13.77 -4.37 12.01
CA ASP A 85 -14.83 -3.37 11.86
C ASP A 85 -14.65 -2.57 10.57
N THR A 86 -13.42 -2.18 10.24
CA THR A 86 -13.12 -1.49 8.97
C THR A 86 -13.42 -2.37 7.76
N VAL A 87 -13.00 -3.64 7.78
CA VAL A 87 -13.29 -4.58 6.68
C VAL A 87 -14.80 -4.76 6.50
N ARG A 88 -15.56 -4.95 7.61
CA ARG A 88 -17.02 -5.06 7.58
C ARG A 88 -17.69 -3.79 7.07
N ALA A 89 -17.23 -2.64 7.51
CA ALA A 89 -17.78 -1.37 7.09
C ALA A 89 -17.52 -1.08 5.60
N LEU A 90 -16.36 -1.45 5.06
CA LEU A 90 -16.06 -1.36 3.63
C LEU A 90 -16.89 -2.36 2.82
N ALA A 91 -17.08 -3.60 3.30
CA ALA A 91 -17.94 -4.59 2.66
C ALA A 91 -19.41 -4.14 2.62
N ALA A 92 -19.89 -3.41 3.62
CA ALA A 92 -21.25 -2.92 3.71
C ALA A 92 -21.53 -1.66 2.87
N LEU A 93 -20.54 -1.10 2.16
CA LEU A 93 -20.72 0.09 1.33
C LEU A 93 -21.77 -0.13 0.24
N GLN A 94 -22.64 0.88 0.05
CA GLN A 94 -23.65 0.93 -1.01
C GLN A 94 -23.37 2.11 -1.95
N PRO A 95 -22.43 1.95 -2.90
CA PRO A 95 -22.06 3.04 -3.81
C PRO A 95 -23.20 3.42 -4.75
N ALA A 96 -23.37 4.72 -5.00
CA ALA A 96 -24.33 5.21 -6.01
C ALA A 96 -23.91 4.79 -7.44
N ALA A 97 -22.61 4.63 -7.70
CA ALA A 97 -22.11 4.15 -8.98
C ALA A 97 -22.20 2.62 -9.06
N LYS A 98 -23.01 2.09 -9.99
CA LYS A 98 -23.15 0.64 -10.24
C LYS A 98 -21.85 -0.03 -10.70
N ASP A 99 -20.95 0.75 -11.27
CA ASP A 99 -19.64 0.34 -11.76
C ASP A 99 -18.50 0.63 -10.77
N PHE A 100 -18.81 0.96 -9.52
CA PHE A 100 -17.82 1.16 -8.45
C PHE A 100 -17.02 -0.13 -8.18
N ARG A 101 -15.71 0.01 -7.97
CA ARG A 101 -14.83 -1.12 -7.61
C ARG A 101 -13.82 -0.75 -6.55
N VAL A 102 -13.72 -1.60 -5.55
CA VAL A 102 -12.61 -1.61 -4.59
C VAL A 102 -11.51 -2.51 -5.13
N ILE A 103 -10.34 -1.95 -5.35
CA ILE A 103 -9.13 -2.68 -5.73
C ILE A 103 -8.41 -3.05 -4.44
N TRP A 104 -8.55 -4.32 -4.04
CA TRP A 104 -8.01 -4.86 -2.81
C TRP A 104 -6.62 -5.44 -3.08
N ASP A 105 -5.59 -4.58 -2.97
CA ASP A 105 -4.19 -4.94 -3.22
C ASP A 105 -3.57 -5.59 -1.98
N ASN A 106 -3.75 -6.90 -1.85
CA ASN A 106 -3.26 -7.68 -0.72
C ASN A 106 -1.80 -8.14 -0.95
N ALA A 107 -0.93 -7.16 -1.16
CA ALA A 107 0.47 -7.39 -1.53
C ALA A 107 1.32 -8.02 -0.41
N TYR A 108 0.91 -7.87 0.86
CA TYR A 108 1.71 -8.22 2.03
C TYR A 108 1.10 -9.34 2.88
N VAL A 109 0.26 -10.17 2.34
CA VAL A 109 -0.52 -11.21 3.04
C VAL A 109 0.31 -12.15 3.93
N VAL A 110 1.58 -12.40 3.60
CA VAL A 110 2.51 -13.29 4.31
C VAL A 110 3.83 -12.61 4.71
N HIS A 111 3.84 -11.29 4.80
CA HIS A 111 5.06 -10.50 5.03
C HIS A 111 5.21 -10.09 6.49
N ASP A 112 4.99 -11.04 7.39
CA ASP A 112 5.11 -10.85 8.82
C ASP A 112 6.60 -10.70 9.22
N LEU A 113 6.92 -9.76 10.10
CA LEU A 113 8.28 -9.54 10.62
C LEU A 113 8.54 -10.26 11.94
N ASN A 114 7.49 -10.75 12.60
CA ASN A 114 7.55 -11.41 13.90
C ASN A 114 6.67 -12.68 13.92
N ASP A 115 6.64 -13.38 15.06
CA ASP A 115 5.86 -14.61 15.23
C ASP A 115 4.37 -14.35 15.64
N THR A 116 3.97 -13.09 15.77
CA THR A 116 2.59 -12.67 16.08
C THR A 116 2.02 -11.86 14.91
N PRO A 117 1.68 -12.52 13.78
CA PRO A 117 1.22 -11.84 12.58
C PRO A 117 -0.14 -11.18 12.80
N ASP A 118 -0.33 -10.01 12.19
CA ASP A 118 -1.64 -9.39 12.12
C ASP A 118 -2.62 -10.30 11.37
N GLN A 119 -3.87 -10.30 11.81
CA GLN A 119 -4.94 -11.02 11.14
C GLN A 119 -5.77 -10.06 10.32
N LEU A 120 -6.15 -10.48 9.13
CA LEU A 120 -7.04 -9.74 8.24
C LEU A 120 -8.22 -10.63 7.89
N LEU A 121 -9.44 -10.11 8.05
CA LEU A 121 -10.65 -10.81 7.60
C LEU A 121 -10.62 -11.02 6.09
N ASN A 122 -11.11 -12.18 5.65
CA ASN A 122 -11.33 -12.43 4.23
C ASN A 122 -12.48 -11.56 3.72
N ILE A 123 -12.15 -10.61 2.85
CA ILE A 123 -13.12 -9.64 2.34
C ILE A 123 -14.31 -10.29 1.63
N PHE A 124 -14.10 -11.38 0.87
CA PHE A 124 -15.19 -12.05 0.14
C PHE A 124 -16.15 -12.79 1.07
N ASP A 125 -15.67 -13.34 2.20
CA ASP A 125 -16.56 -13.97 3.18
C ASP A 125 -17.45 -12.92 3.84
N VAL A 126 -16.90 -11.75 4.15
CA VAL A 126 -17.67 -10.63 4.69
C VAL A 126 -18.63 -10.04 3.65
N CYS A 127 -18.21 -9.87 2.39
CA CYS A 127 -19.07 -9.35 1.32
C CYS A 127 -20.31 -10.21 1.08
N LYS A 128 -20.25 -11.53 1.27
CA LYS A 128 -21.40 -12.43 1.16
C LYS A 128 -22.51 -12.08 2.16
N GLU A 129 -22.16 -11.57 3.33
CA GLU A 129 -23.12 -11.15 4.35
C GLU A 129 -23.97 -9.94 3.87
N TYR A 130 -23.41 -9.13 2.95
CA TYR A 130 -24.02 -7.89 2.45
C TYR A 130 -24.45 -7.95 0.97
N GLY A 131 -24.11 -9.03 0.25
CA GLY A 131 -24.36 -9.17 -1.19
C GLY A 131 -23.56 -8.17 -2.04
N THR A 132 -22.32 -7.86 -1.66
CA THR A 132 -21.49 -6.82 -2.26
C THR A 132 -20.23 -7.34 -2.94
N GLU A 133 -20.12 -8.65 -3.17
CA GLU A 133 -18.94 -9.29 -3.77
C GLU A 133 -18.56 -8.68 -5.13
N ASP A 134 -19.53 -8.21 -5.88
CA ASP A 134 -19.31 -7.58 -7.18
C ASP A 134 -18.55 -6.23 -7.07
N ASN A 135 -18.51 -5.62 -5.90
CA ASN A 135 -17.77 -4.38 -5.69
C ASN A 135 -16.26 -4.59 -5.51
N PHE A 136 -15.79 -5.81 -5.28
CA PHE A 136 -14.41 -6.08 -4.92
C PHE A 136 -13.66 -6.88 -5.97
N VAL A 137 -12.40 -6.52 -6.16
CA VAL A 137 -11.41 -7.30 -6.93
C VAL A 137 -10.13 -7.33 -6.12
N GLU A 138 -9.70 -8.52 -5.71
CA GLU A 138 -8.49 -8.72 -4.90
C GLU A 138 -7.33 -9.17 -5.76
N PHE A 139 -6.15 -8.66 -5.46
CA PHE A 139 -4.90 -9.03 -6.09
C PHE A 139 -3.86 -9.40 -5.05
N THR A 140 -3.05 -10.39 -5.39
CA THR A 140 -1.81 -10.70 -4.69
C THR A 140 -0.78 -11.22 -5.69
N SER A 141 0.49 -11.25 -5.30
CA SER A 141 1.55 -11.80 -6.14
C SER A 141 2.72 -12.34 -5.32
N THR A 142 3.51 -13.20 -5.95
CA THR A 142 4.77 -13.70 -5.38
C THR A 142 5.97 -12.78 -5.67
N SER A 143 5.75 -11.59 -6.24
CA SER A 143 6.84 -10.68 -6.63
C SER A 143 7.74 -10.27 -5.48
N LYS A 144 7.18 -10.16 -4.26
CA LYS A 144 7.92 -9.88 -3.03
C LYS A 144 8.17 -11.13 -2.17
N ILE A 145 7.78 -12.31 -2.65
CA ILE A 145 7.96 -13.60 -1.98
C ILE A 145 9.09 -14.39 -2.64
N SER A 146 9.12 -14.44 -3.99
CA SER A 146 10.12 -15.16 -4.79
C SER A 146 11.03 -14.19 -5.55
N PHE A 147 10.65 -13.79 -6.77
CA PHE A 147 11.47 -12.93 -7.63
C PHE A 147 10.66 -11.77 -8.18
N PRO A 148 11.13 -10.53 -8.06
CA PRO A 148 10.57 -9.42 -8.81
C PRO A 148 10.74 -9.65 -10.32
N GLY A 149 9.69 -9.39 -11.09
CA GLY A 149 9.68 -9.61 -12.54
C GLY A 149 9.45 -11.05 -13.01
N ALA A 150 9.58 -12.04 -12.12
CA ALA A 150 9.28 -13.46 -12.40
C ALA A 150 8.26 -14.03 -11.40
N GLY A 151 7.47 -13.18 -10.77
CA GLY A 151 6.42 -13.59 -9.85
C GLY A 151 5.20 -14.17 -10.58
N VAL A 152 4.37 -14.88 -9.81
CA VAL A 152 3.03 -15.31 -10.20
C VAL A 152 2.03 -14.41 -9.50
N SER A 153 1.10 -13.82 -10.26
CA SER A 153 0.02 -13.02 -9.71
C SER A 153 -1.28 -13.81 -9.66
N VAL A 154 -2.09 -13.53 -8.66
CA VAL A 154 -3.42 -14.12 -8.47
C VAL A 154 -4.43 -13.00 -8.36
N LEU A 155 -5.58 -13.20 -9.00
CA LEU A 155 -6.74 -12.34 -8.92
C LEU A 155 -7.92 -13.14 -8.40
N ALA A 156 -8.63 -12.60 -7.41
CA ALA A 156 -9.89 -13.11 -6.91
C ALA A 156 -11.00 -12.07 -7.10
N ALA A 157 -12.19 -12.51 -7.48
CA ALA A 157 -13.37 -11.67 -7.65
C ALA A 157 -14.63 -12.54 -7.58
N SER A 158 -15.80 -11.89 -7.55
CA SER A 158 -17.09 -12.59 -7.69
C SER A 158 -17.19 -13.33 -9.03
N ASP A 159 -18.08 -14.31 -9.12
CA ASP A 159 -18.35 -15.04 -10.38
C ASP A 159 -18.74 -14.11 -11.52
N ASN A 160 -19.49 -13.04 -11.24
CA ASN A 160 -19.87 -12.05 -12.24
C ASN A 160 -18.67 -11.31 -12.79
N ASN A 161 -17.82 -10.78 -11.90
CA ASN A 161 -16.59 -10.10 -12.29
C ASN A 161 -15.62 -11.07 -12.99
N MET A 162 -15.47 -12.30 -12.50
CA MET A 162 -14.59 -13.29 -13.12
C MET A 162 -15.01 -13.64 -14.54
N ARG A 163 -16.30 -13.82 -14.80
CA ARG A 163 -16.80 -14.05 -16.17
C ARG A 163 -16.38 -12.93 -17.13
N GLU A 164 -16.49 -11.68 -16.70
CA GLU A 164 -16.09 -10.53 -17.54
C GLU A 164 -14.57 -10.41 -17.68
N ILE A 165 -13.84 -10.65 -16.62
CA ILE A 165 -12.37 -10.63 -16.63
C ILE A 165 -11.82 -11.73 -17.55
N MET A 166 -12.32 -12.96 -17.43
CA MET A 166 -11.87 -14.09 -18.25
C MET A 166 -12.11 -13.90 -19.74
N LYS A 167 -13.26 -13.31 -20.15
CA LYS A 167 -13.52 -12.95 -21.56
C LYS A 167 -12.43 -12.02 -22.11
N ARG A 168 -11.93 -11.10 -21.30
CA ARG A 168 -10.88 -10.13 -21.69
C ARG A 168 -9.49 -10.74 -21.68
N LEU A 169 -9.18 -11.52 -20.66
CA LEU A 169 -7.91 -12.24 -20.54
C LEU A 169 -7.71 -13.22 -21.71
N ALA A 170 -8.79 -13.89 -22.16
CA ALA A 170 -8.72 -14.78 -23.33
C ALA A 170 -8.31 -14.07 -24.63
N MET A 171 -8.63 -12.76 -24.75
CA MET A 171 -8.18 -11.95 -25.91
C MET A 171 -6.77 -11.37 -25.70
N GLN A 172 -6.35 -11.19 -24.46
CA GLN A 172 -5.05 -10.61 -24.12
C GLN A 172 -3.94 -11.66 -24.17
N THR A 173 -4.21 -12.88 -23.68
CA THR A 173 -3.18 -13.91 -23.46
C THR A 173 -3.73 -15.28 -23.81
N ILE A 174 -3.07 -15.95 -24.78
CA ILE A 174 -3.41 -17.32 -25.18
C ILE A 174 -2.93 -18.32 -24.12
N SER A 175 -1.74 -18.11 -23.57
CA SER A 175 -1.11 -18.99 -22.58
C SER A 175 -0.23 -18.19 -21.63
N TYR A 176 -0.28 -18.55 -20.35
CA TYR A 176 0.60 -18.00 -19.33
C TYR A 176 1.90 -18.80 -19.24
N ASP A 177 2.93 -18.24 -18.59
CA ASP A 177 4.21 -18.89 -18.35
C ASP A 177 4.05 -20.08 -17.37
N LYS A 178 3.72 -21.24 -17.93
CA LYS A 178 3.50 -22.49 -17.17
C LYS A 178 4.78 -23.02 -16.54
N LEU A 179 5.95 -22.73 -17.11
CA LEU A 179 7.22 -23.15 -16.53
C LEU A 179 7.50 -22.38 -15.25
N ASN A 180 7.23 -21.08 -15.25
CA ASN A 180 7.36 -20.26 -14.07
C ASN A 180 6.35 -20.66 -12.97
N GLN A 181 5.09 -20.92 -13.34
CA GLN A 181 4.09 -21.44 -12.41
C GLN A 181 4.53 -22.78 -11.80
N LEU A 182 5.00 -23.72 -12.64
CA LEU A 182 5.49 -25.03 -12.18
C LEU A 182 6.70 -24.88 -11.24
N ARG A 183 7.58 -23.93 -11.50
CA ARG A 183 8.72 -23.61 -10.65
C ARG A 183 8.28 -23.20 -9.25
N HIS A 184 7.29 -22.31 -9.17
CA HIS A 184 6.69 -21.88 -7.89
C HIS A 184 6.01 -23.05 -7.16
N VAL A 185 5.21 -23.85 -7.85
CA VAL A 185 4.55 -25.02 -7.27
C VAL A 185 5.56 -26.04 -6.73
N LYS A 186 6.63 -26.32 -7.47
CA LYS A 186 7.68 -27.27 -7.03
C LYS A 186 8.44 -26.76 -5.81
N TYR A 187 8.70 -25.46 -5.72
CA TYR A 187 9.45 -24.87 -4.62
C TYR A 187 8.57 -24.70 -3.38
N PHE A 188 7.44 -24.04 -3.52
CA PHE A 188 6.58 -23.70 -2.37
C PHE A 188 5.66 -24.85 -1.92
N LYS A 189 5.27 -25.74 -2.82
CA LYS A 189 4.41 -26.91 -2.55
C LYS A 189 3.05 -26.57 -1.93
N ASN A 190 3.02 -25.88 -0.78
CA ASN A 190 1.83 -25.48 -0.04
C ASN A 190 2.07 -24.19 0.75
N LEU A 191 1.02 -23.72 1.44
CA LEU A 191 1.05 -22.49 2.22
C LEU A 191 2.07 -22.53 3.38
N ASP A 192 2.24 -23.67 4.04
CA ASP A 192 3.19 -23.80 5.15
C ASP A 192 4.64 -23.64 4.68
N CYS A 193 4.95 -24.14 3.48
CA CYS A 193 6.25 -23.90 2.85
C CYS A 193 6.45 -22.43 2.49
N ILE A 194 5.41 -21.70 2.06
CA ILE A 194 5.48 -20.26 1.83
C ILE A 194 5.75 -19.54 3.15
N ARG A 195 5.01 -19.85 4.21
CA ARG A 195 5.21 -19.26 5.53
C ARG A 195 6.62 -19.52 6.08
N ALA A 196 7.12 -20.75 5.95
CA ALA A 196 8.47 -21.12 6.36
C ALA A 196 9.54 -20.35 5.55
N HIS A 197 9.28 -20.10 4.26
CA HIS A 197 10.15 -19.28 3.41
C HIS A 197 10.13 -17.82 3.87
N MET A 198 8.98 -17.25 4.16
CA MET A 198 8.85 -15.87 4.61
C MET A 198 9.45 -15.63 6.00
N LYS A 199 9.47 -16.63 6.89
CA LYS A 199 10.24 -16.56 8.14
C LYS A 199 11.74 -16.36 7.91
N LYS A 200 12.30 -16.92 6.83
CA LYS A 200 13.71 -16.66 6.46
C LYS A 200 13.90 -15.24 5.95
N HIS A 201 12.94 -14.69 5.22
CA HIS A 201 12.94 -13.28 4.85
C HIS A 201 12.88 -12.39 6.09
N ALA A 202 11.95 -12.64 7.01
CA ALA A 202 11.82 -11.90 8.25
C ALA A 202 13.13 -11.90 9.06
N ALA A 203 13.81 -13.03 9.16
CA ALA A 203 15.10 -13.14 9.86
C ALA A 203 16.21 -12.23 9.26
N ILE A 204 16.11 -11.92 7.97
CA ILE A 204 17.05 -11.03 7.27
C ILE A 204 16.64 -9.56 7.43
N ILE A 205 15.35 -9.26 7.32
CA ILE A 205 14.89 -7.86 7.23
C ILE A 205 14.48 -7.26 8.58
N ALA A 206 13.95 -8.05 9.54
CA ALA A 206 13.54 -7.52 10.84
C ALA A 206 14.69 -6.82 11.60
N PRO A 207 15.95 -7.34 11.63
CA PRO A 207 17.06 -6.61 12.24
C PRO A 207 17.34 -5.26 11.58
N LYS A 208 17.10 -5.11 10.28
CA LYS A 208 17.25 -3.84 9.56
C LYS A 208 16.21 -2.82 9.98
N PHE A 209 14.96 -3.24 10.20
CA PHE A 209 13.93 -2.39 10.78
C PHE A 209 14.33 -1.90 12.16
N GLN A 210 14.83 -2.82 13.01
CA GLN A 210 15.26 -2.48 14.37
C GLN A 210 16.36 -1.44 14.40
N ILE A 211 17.35 -1.53 13.50
CA ILE A 211 18.43 -0.53 13.38
C ILE A 211 17.87 0.88 13.15
N VAL A 212 16.93 1.01 12.24
CA VAL A 212 16.30 2.32 11.96
C VAL A 212 15.48 2.79 13.16
N LEU A 213 14.65 1.92 13.74
CA LEU A 213 13.83 2.27 14.91
C LEU A 213 14.67 2.69 16.10
N ASP A 214 15.79 1.99 16.38
CA ASP A 214 16.70 2.34 17.47
C ASP A 214 17.35 3.71 17.24
N ALA A 215 17.73 4.03 16.01
CA ALA A 215 18.29 5.33 15.68
C ALA A 215 17.25 6.45 15.86
N LEU A 216 16.00 6.24 15.37
CA LEU A 216 14.91 7.20 15.54
C LEU A 216 14.58 7.41 17.02
N ASP A 217 14.50 6.31 17.81
CA ASP A 217 14.22 6.39 19.25
C ASP A 217 15.30 7.16 20.01
N ARG A 218 16.57 6.86 19.71
CA ARG A 218 17.72 7.49 20.37
C ARG A 218 17.83 8.98 20.05
N GLU A 219 17.59 9.34 18.78
CA GLU A 219 17.93 10.66 18.26
C GLU A 219 16.77 11.65 18.21
N LEU A 220 15.52 11.18 18.03
CA LEU A 220 14.41 12.10 17.74
C LEU A 220 13.25 12.02 18.76
N LYS A 221 13.19 10.94 19.58
CA LYS A 221 12.03 10.69 20.44
C LYS A 221 11.92 11.69 21.59
N GLU A 222 13.02 11.95 22.28
CA GLU A 222 13.02 12.81 23.48
C GLU A 222 12.61 14.25 23.12
N ASP A 223 13.10 14.77 22.01
CA ASP A 223 12.83 16.11 21.51
C ASP A 223 11.49 16.22 20.76
N GLY A 224 10.79 15.12 20.53
CA GLY A 224 9.50 15.10 19.82
C GLY A 224 9.57 15.58 18.36
N LEU A 225 10.72 15.43 17.70
CA LEU A 225 10.98 16.00 16.37
C LEU A 225 10.27 15.27 15.22
N ALA A 226 9.86 14.04 15.46
CA ALA A 226 9.10 13.21 14.51
C ALA A 226 8.30 12.13 15.24
N GLN A 227 7.32 11.57 14.52
CA GLN A 227 6.57 10.37 14.90
C GLN A 227 6.77 9.31 13.81
N TRP A 228 6.79 8.03 14.18
CA TRP A 228 6.98 6.94 13.20
C TRP A 228 6.22 5.69 13.60
N THR A 229 5.92 4.88 12.59
CA THR A 229 5.29 3.57 12.77
C THR A 229 6.30 2.54 13.27
N ARG A 230 5.77 1.49 13.94
CA ARG A 230 6.55 0.32 14.37
C ARG A 230 5.99 -0.93 13.70
N PRO A 231 6.51 -1.25 12.52
CA PRO A 231 5.93 -2.28 11.67
C PRO A 231 5.92 -3.68 12.28
N ASN A 232 4.78 -4.38 12.18
CA ASN A 232 4.67 -5.82 12.41
C ASN A 232 4.92 -6.63 11.13
N GLY A 233 4.95 -5.97 9.98
CA GLY A 233 5.12 -6.60 8.68
C GLY A 233 5.50 -5.64 7.56
N GLY A 234 5.34 -6.05 6.32
CA GLY A 234 5.60 -5.21 5.16
C GLY A 234 7.06 -4.83 4.95
N TYR A 235 7.29 -3.66 4.34
CA TYR A 235 8.62 -3.23 3.91
C TYR A 235 8.99 -1.79 4.30
N PHE A 236 8.12 -1.07 5.05
CA PHE A 236 8.28 0.36 5.23
C PHE A 236 8.12 0.78 6.69
N ILE A 237 8.78 1.88 7.03
CA ILE A 237 8.50 2.68 8.21
C ILE A 237 8.00 4.02 7.70
N SER A 238 6.85 4.48 8.20
CA SER A 238 6.32 5.81 7.93
C SER A 238 6.79 6.76 9.02
N LEU A 239 7.48 7.83 8.63
CA LEU A 239 7.95 8.87 9.54
C LEU A 239 7.25 10.17 9.20
N ASN A 240 6.68 10.85 10.20
CA ASN A 240 6.09 12.18 10.09
C ASN A 240 6.88 13.17 10.92
N THR A 241 7.47 14.17 10.26
CA THR A 241 8.14 15.27 10.95
C THR A 241 7.13 16.15 11.67
N THR A 242 7.49 16.69 12.84
CA THR A 242 6.61 17.55 13.65
C THR A 242 6.98 19.02 13.51
N GLY A 243 8.26 19.32 13.38
CA GLY A 243 8.80 20.68 13.42
C GLY A 243 9.35 21.21 12.09
N CYS A 244 9.55 20.36 11.07
CA CYS A 244 10.21 20.76 9.81
C CYS A 244 9.51 20.21 8.57
N SER A 245 9.93 20.71 7.41
CA SER A 245 9.51 20.22 6.09
C SER A 245 10.15 18.89 5.77
N ALA A 246 9.34 17.87 5.43
CA ALA A 246 9.85 16.59 4.97
C ALA A 246 10.65 16.71 3.67
N LYS A 247 10.26 17.62 2.76
CA LYS A 247 11.03 17.89 1.53
C LYS A 247 12.43 18.38 1.86
N ARG A 248 12.56 19.32 2.82
CA ARG A 248 13.87 19.83 3.22
C ARG A 248 14.74 18.71 3.80
N VAL A 249 14.17 17.82 4.62
CA VAL A 249 14.89 16.64 5.11
C VAL A 249 15.35 15.76 3.96
N GLY A 250 14.50 15.51 2.96
CA GLY A 250 14.86 14.73 1.78
C GLY A 250 15.99 15.35 0.95
N GLU A 251 16.00 16.69 0.79
CA GLU A 251 17.09 17.44 0.13
C GLU A 251 18.41 17.28 0.87
N LEU A 252 18.42 17.52 2.19
CA LEU A 252 19.61 17.35 3.04
C LEU A 252 20.15 15.92 3.00
N CYS A 253 19.29 14.93 3.11
CA CYS A 253 19.68 13.51 2.98
C CYS A 253 20.38 13.25 1.63
N LYS A 254 19.81 13.75 0.53
CA LYS A 254 20.37 13.61 -0.82
C LYS A 254 21.74 14.28 -0.96
N GLU A 255 21.93 15.49 -0.40
CA GLU A 255 23.19 16.20 -0.37
C GLU A 255 24.29 15.41 0.36
N LEU A 256 23.89 14.66 1.40
CA LEU A 256 24.77 13.82 2.19
C LEU A 256 24.89 12.37 1.66
N GLY A 257 24.35 12.08 0.47
CA GLY A 257 24.47 10.77 -0.20
C GLY A 257 23.47 9.73 0.26
N VAL A 258 22.45 10.09 1.05
CA VAL A 258 21.35 9.20 1.45
C VAL A 258 20.13 9.44 0.55
N THR A 259 19.80 8.44 -0.27
CA THR A 259 18.64 8.51 -1.15
C THR A 259 17.41 7.91 -0.49
N LEU A 260 16.41 8.74 -0.22
CA LEU A 260 15.09 8.33 0.24
C LEU A 260 14.14 8.11 -0.95
N THR A 261 13.01 7.44 -0.72
CA THR A 261 11.88 7.52 -1.66
C THR A 261 11.51 9.00 -1.81
N SER A 262 11.14 9.42 -3.03
CA SER A 262 10.75 10.81 -3.27
C SER A 262 9.73 11.29 -2.25
N VAL A 263 10.08 12.32 -1.50
CA VAL A 263 9.20 12.91 -0.49
C VAL A 263 7.96 13.48 -1.16
N GLY A 264 6.79 13.21 -0.58
CA GLY A 264 5.49 13.52 -1.17
C GLY A 264 4.90 12.41 -2.04
N ALA A 265 5.68 11.41 -2.48
CA ALA A 265 5.17 10.31 -3.31
C ALA A 265 4.05 9.48 -2.65
N THR A 266 3.95 9.52 -1.32
CA THR A 266 2.89 8.85 -0.55
C THR A 266 1.53 9.56 -0.61
N TYR A 267 1.43 10.63 -1.40
CA TYR A 267 0.21 11.41 -1.64
C TYR A 267 -0.05 11.61 -3.14
N PRO A 268 -1.32 11.74 -3.56
CA PRO A 268 -1.68 12.09 -4.93
C PRO A 268 -0.92 13.30 -5.45
N TYR A 269 -0.54 13.24 -6.73
CA TYR A 269 0.24 14.29 -7.42
C TYR A 269 1.60 14.62 -6.78
N GLY A 270 2.12 13.73 -5.91
CA GLY A 270 3.36 13.97 -5.17
C GLY A 270 3.28 15.10 -4.15
N LYS A 271 2.08 15.44 -3.68
CA LYS A 271 1.82 16.60 -2.81
C LYS A 271 1.26 16.15 -1.47
N ASP A 272 2.13 16.02 -0.47
CA ASP A 272 1.72 15.96 0.92
C ASP A 272 1.27 17.36 1.38
N PRO A 273 0.00 17.57 1.74
CA PRO A 273 -0.48 18.90 2.15
C PRO A 273 0.20 19.43 3.40
N ALA A 274 0.65 18.55 4.29
CA ALA A 274 1.32 18.90 5.53
C ALA A 274 2.84 18.94 5.40
N ASP A 275 3.39 18.44 4.28
CA ASP A 275 4.83 18.32 4.00
C ASP A 275 5.62 17.71 5.16
N ARG A 276 5.14 16.55 5.68
CA ARG A 276 5.70 15.89 6.86
C ARG A 276 6.01 14.43 6.68
N ASN A 277 5.41 13.73 5.70
CA ASN A 277 5.55 12.28 5.56
C ASN A 277 6.81 11.88 4.79
N ILE A 278 7.56 10.96 5.37
CA ILE A 278 8.75 10.33 4.78
C ILE A 278 8.58 8.81 4.87
N ARG A 279 8.62 8.13 3.72
CA ARG A 279 8.64 6.67 3.65
C ARG A 279 10.07 6.15 3.69
N ILE A 280 10.41 5.37 4.70
CA ILE A 280 11.71 4.73 4.87
C ILE A 280 11.60 3.26 4.44
N ALA A 281 12.53 2.82 3.56
CA ALA A 281 12.60 1.44 3.05
C ALA A 281 13.93 0.81 3.48
N PRO A 282 14.02 0.15 4.66
CA PRO A 282 15.30 -0.30 5.23
C PRO A 282 15.84 -1.58 4.61
N THR A 283 15.11 -2.24 3.72
CA THR A 283 15.38 -3.63 3.33
C THR A 283 16.56 -3.82 2.38
N TYR A 284 16.90 -2.83 1.54
CA TYR A 284 17.93 -2.95 0.50
C TYR A 284 19.36 -2.77 1.01
N PRO A 285 19.74 -1.72 1.77
CA PRO A 285 21.13 -1.47 2.17
C PRO A 285 21.72 -2.60 3.03
N SER A 286 23.05 -2.70 3.09
CA SER A 286 23.73 -3.52 4.11
C SER A 286 23.44 -2.96 5.51
N VAL A 287 23.74 -3.74 6.55
CA VAL A 287 23.56 -3.31 7.95
C VAL A 287 24.40 -2.07 8.25
N GLU A 288 25.65 -2.06 7.79
CA GLU A 288 26.61 -0.97 8.02
C GLU A 288 26.20 0.32 7.30
N GLU A 289 25.72 0.20 6.06
CA GLU A 289 25.19 1.34 5.30
C GLU A 289 23.93 1.88 5.95
N LEU A 290 23.03 0.99 6.39
CA LEU A 290 21.77 1.37 6.99
C LEU A 290 21.95 2.11 8.33
N GLN A 291 22.90 1.69 9.16
CA GLN A 291 23.25 2.38 10.41
C GLN A 291 23.63 3.83 10.13
N LYS A 292 24.55 4.05 9.18
CA LYS A 292 24.99 5.39 8.78
C LYS A 292 23.85 6.21 8.16
N ALA A 293 23.04 5.60 7.28
CA ALA A 293 21.92 6.26 6.66
C ALA A 293 20.86 6.71 7.67
N ALA A 294 20.58 5.89 8.69
CA ALA A 294 19.65 6.24 9.76
C ALA A 294 20.18 7.40 10.63
N GLU A 295 21.46 7.41 10.95
CA GLU A 295 22.10 8.53 11.66
C GLU A 295 22.04 9.83 10.85
N VAL A 296 22.36 9.77 9.55
CA VAL A 296 22.26 10.93 8.64
C VAL A 296 20.81 11.44 8.56
N LEU A 297 19.82 10.54 8.43
CA LEU A 297 18.42 10.94 8.42
C LEU A 297 18.03 11.70 9.69
N CYS A 298 18.43 11.19 10.86
CA CYS A 298 18.14 11.86 12.14
C CYS A 298 18.79 13.25 12.22
N LEU A 299 20.04 13.37 11.77
CA LEU A 299 20.73 14.66 11.72
C LEU A 299 20.03 15.64 10.77
N CYS A 300 19.56 15.16 9.61
CA CYS A 300 18.82 15.99 8.66
C CYS A 300 17.48 16.48 9.24
N VAL A 301 16.77 15.66 10.02
CA VAL A 301 15.54 16.09 10.71
C VAL A 301 15.85 17.17 11.73
N LYS A 302 16.91 16.99 12.55
CA LYS A 302 17.36 17.99 13.53
C LYS A 302 17.75 19.31 12.83
N LEU A 303 18.56 19.23 11.78
CA LEU A 303 19.00 20.40 11.03
C LEU A 303 17.85 21.15 10.39
N ALA A 304 16.96 20.46 9.67
CA ALA A 304 15.78 21.07 9.06
C ALA A 304 14.85 21.71 10.09
N THR A 305 14.77 21.16 11.30
CA THR A 305 14.00 21.77 12.40
C THR A 305 14.68 23.05 12.89
N LEU A 306 16.00 23.04 13.05
CA LEU A 306 16.75 24.25 13.44
C LEU A 306 16.69 25.35 12.39
N GLU A 307 16.81 25.02 11.09
CA GLU A 307 16.66 25.98 9.98
C GLU A 307 15.30 26.69 9.99
N LYS A 308 14.25 26.03 10.48
CA LYS A 308 12.90 26.62 10.55
C LYS A 308 12.69 27.48 11.80
N LEU A 309 13.48 27.28 12.85
CA LEU A 309 13.42 28.06 14.10
C LEU A 309 14.22 29.35 14.03
N LEU A 310 15.17 29.43 13.09
CA LEU A 310 15.99 30.64 12.81
C LEU A 310 15.34 31.55 11.77
#